data_72b3533c5382bce37ea94f9e220bb8b1
#
_entry.id   72b3533c5382bce37ea94f9e220bb8b1
#
_cell.length_a   1.000
_cell.length_b   1.000
_cell.length_c   1.000
_cell.angle_alpha   90.00
_cell.angle_beta   90.00
_cell.angle_gamma   90.00
#
_symmetry.space_group_name_H-M   'P 1'
#
loop_
_entity.id
_entity.type
_entity.pdbx_description
1 polymer ?
#
loop_
_entity_poly.entity_id
_entity_poly.type
_entity_poly.pdbx_seq_one_letter_code
_entity_poly.pdbx_strand_id
1 'polypeptide(L)'
;VPVNGTMMQYFEWYLPDDGTLWTKVANNAQSLANLGITALWLPPAYKGTSSSDVGYGVYDLYDLGEFNQKGTVRTKYGTKTQYIQAIQAAHTAGMQVYADVVFNHKAGADGTELVDAVEVNPSDRNQEISGTYQIQAWTKFDFPGRGNTYSSFKWRWYHFDGTDWDESRKLNRIYKFRGTGKAWDWEVDTENGNYDYLMYADLDMDHPEVVSELKNWGKWYVTTTNIDGFRLDAVKHIKYSFFPDWLSYVRTQTQKPLFAVGEFWSYDISKLHNYITKTNGSMSLFDAPLHNNFYIASKSGGYFDMRTLLNNTLMKDQPTLAVTLVDNHDTEPGQSLQSWVEPWFKPLAYAFILTRQEGYPCVFYGDYYGIPKYNIPALKSKLDPLLIARRDYAYGTQHDYIDSADIIGWTREGVAEKANSGLAALITDGPGGSKWMYVGKQHAGKTFYDLTGNRSDTVTINADGWGEFKVNGGSVSIWVPKISTTSQITFTVNNATTVWGQNVYVVGNISQLGNWDPVHAVQMTPSSYPTWTVTIPLLQGQNIQFKFIKKDSAGNVIWEDISNRTYTVPTAASGAYTASWNVP
;
A
#
# COMPACT_ATOMS: atom_id res chain seq x y z
N VAL A 1 -18.42 -9.26 11.39
CA VAL A 1 -17.17 -10.03 11.38
C VAL A 1 -16.01 -9.04 11.28
N PRO A 2 -15.04 -9.10 12.19
CA PRO A 2 -13.89 -8.19 12.13
C PRO A 2 -13.05 -8.43 10.89
N VAL A 3 -12.48 -7.34 10.34
CA VAL A 3 -11.61 -7.37 9.15
C VAL A 3 -10.32 -6.63 9.45
N ASN A 4 -9.20 -7.27 9.20
CA ASN A 4 -7.89 -6.62 9.24
C ASN A 4 -7.65 -5.80 7.97
N GLY A 5 -7.39 -4.50 8.12
CA GLY A 5 -6.99 -3.66 7.01
C GLY A 5 -5.58 -3.99 6.52
N THR A 6 -5.39 -4.02 5.21
CA THR A 6 -4.08 -4.26 4.57
C THR A 6 -3.99 -3.40 3.32
N MET A 7 -3.02 -2.49 3.29
CA MET A 7 -2.72 -1.64 2.15
C MET A 7 -1.73 -2.33 1.22
N MET A 8 -1.85 -2.08 -0.08
CA MET A 8 -0.82 -2.44 -1.05
C MET A 8 -0.40 -1.20 -1.84
N GLN A 9 0.90 -0.90 -1.84
CA GLN A 9 1.47 0.02 -2.81
C GLN A 9 1.51 -0.69 -4.15
N TYR A 10 0.64 -0.28 -5.08
CA TYR A 10 0.47 -0.98 -6.35
C TYR A 10 1.31 -0.39 -7.48
N PHE A 11 2.55 -0.11 -7.19
CA PHE A 11 3.56 0.28 -8.19
C PHE A 11 4.97 0.12 -7.63
N GLU A 12 5.95 0.06 -8.53
CA GLU A 12 7.36 0.19 -8.25
C GLU A 12 7.96 1.18 -9.28
N TRP A 13 9.20 1.64 -9.02
CA TRP A 13 9.78 2.74 -9.80
C TRP A 13 9.96 2.42 -11.29
N TYR A 14 10.34 1.17 -11.59
CA TYR A 14 10.80 0.76 -12.93
C TYR A 14 9.72 0.09 -13.78
N LEU A 15 8.46 0.32 -13.50
CA LEU A 15 7.39 -0.16 -14.34
C LEU A 15 7.55 0.35 -15.78
N PRO A 16 7.14 -0.43 -16.81
CA PRO A 16 7.30 0.00 -18.19
C PRO A 16 6.45 1.22 -18.52
N ASP A 17 6.97 2.08 -19.40
CA ASP A 17 6.22 3.22 -19.95
C ASP A 17 5.30 2.74 -21.09
N ASP A 18 4.24 2.03 -20.73
CA ASP A 18 3.31 1.41 -21.68
C ASP A 18 1.83 1.76 -21.44
N GLY A 19 1.55 2.57 -20.41
CA GLY A 19 0.18 3.01 -20.11
C GLY A 19 -0.76 1.90 -19.63
N THR A 20 -0.24 0.81 -19.02
CA THR A 20 -1.06 -0.37 -18.69
C THR A 20 -1.39 -0.54 -17.21
N LEU A 21 -0.83 0.28 -16.31
CA LEU A 21 -1.01 0.04 -14.87
C LEU A 21 -2.47 0.14 -14.44
N TRP A 22 -3.19 1.16 -14.91
CA TRP A 22 -4.60 1.32 -14.54
C TRP A 22 -5.44 0.10 -14.97
N THR A 23 -5.17 -0.43 -16.15
CA THR A 23 -5.82 -1.65 -16.64
C THR A 23 -5.44 -2.87 -15.78
N LYS A 24 -4.19 -2.97 -15.33
CA LYS A 24 -3.77 -4.03 -14.41
C LYS A 24 -4.49 -3.94 -13.07
N VAL A 25 -4.67 -2.74 -12.53
CA VAL A 25 -5.47 -2.53 -11.31
C VAL A 25 -6.88 -3.07 -11.51
N ALA A 26 -7.55 -2.66 -12.59
CA ALA A 26 -8.90 -3.10 -12.89
C ALA A 26 -9.00 -4.64 -13.02
N ASN A 27 -8.04 -5.24 -13.70
CA ASN A 27 -8.03 -6.70 -13.92
C ASN A 27 -7.70 -7.50 -12.66
N ASN A 28 -6.87 -6.96 -11.76
CA ASN A 28 -6.38 -7.66 -10.57
C ASN A 28 -7.09 -7.29 -9.27
N ALA A 29 -7.95 -6.29 -9.29
CA ALA A 29 -8.60 -5.76 -8.08
C ALA A 29 -9.29 -6.87 -7.27
N GLN A 30 -10.06 -7.72 -7.92
CA GLN A 30 -10.77 -8.79 -7.22
C GLN A 30 -9.82 -9.81 -6.61
N SER A 31 -8.78 -10.22 -7.34
CA SER A 31 -7.78 -11.17 -6.83
C SER A 31 -7.05 -10.63 -5.60
N LEU A 32 -6.72 -9.33 -5.62
CA LEU A 32 -6.06 -8.67 -4.48
C LEU A 32 -6.99 -8.58 -3.27
N ALA A 33 -8.24 -8.18 -3.47
CA ALA A 33 -9.24 -8.15 -2.41
C ALA A 33 -9.44 -9.53 -1.78
N ASN A 34 -9.42 -10.56 -2.60
CA ASN A 34 -9.55 -11.95 -2.17
C ASN A 34 -8.39 -12.43 -1.30
N LEU A 35 -7.22 -11.83 -1.45
CA LEU A 35 -6.07 -12.08 -0.57
C LEU A 35 -6.11 -11.28 0.73
N GLY A 36 -7.15 -10.47 0.93
CA GLY A 36 -7.30 -9.65 2.13
C GLY A 36 -6.76 -8.22 1.98
N ILE A 37 -6.32 -7.81 0.80
CA ILE A 37 -5.98 -6.40 0.54
C ILE A 37 -7.26 -5.57 0.62
N THR A 38 -7.24 -4.49 1.40
CA THR A 38 -8.41 -3.63 1.64
C THR A 38 -8.25 -2.23 1.06
N ALA A 39 -7.06 -1.86 0.67
CA ALA A 39 -6.78 -0.57 0.05
C ALA A 39 -5.59 -0.64 -0.89
N LEU A 40 -5.63 0.15 -1.97
CA LEU A 40 -4.53 0.32 -2.90
C LEU A 40 -4.00 1.76 -2.80
N TRP A 41 -2.71 1.90 -2.60
CA TRP A 41 -2.01 3.15 -2.84
C TRP A 41 -1.53 3.12 -4.29
N LEU A 42 -2.10 3.98 -5.13
CA LEU A 42 -1.76 4.13 -6.53
C LEU A 42 -0.75 5.27 -6.71
N PRO A 43 0.12 5.21 -7.75
CA PRO A 43 1.07 6.26 -8.02
C PRO A 43 0.38 7.56 -8.45
N PRO A 44 1.10 8.72 -8.48
CA PRO A 44 0.51 9.96 -8.95
C PRO A 44 -0.14 9.81 -10.32
N ALA A 45 -1.39 10.26 -10.44
CA ALA A 45 -2.20 10.05 -11.64
C ALA A 45 -2.17 11.23 -12.62
N TYR A 46 -1.62 12.38 -12.19
CA TYR A 46 -1.58 13.59 -13.00
C TYR A 46 -0.32 13.66 -13.87
N LYS A 47 -0.38 14.55 -14.86
CA LYS A 47 0.66 14.69 -15.89
C LYS A 47 2.00 15.11 -15.26
N GLY A 48 3.02 14.31 -15.55
CA GLY A 48 4.41 14.63 -15.25
C GLY A 48 5.13 15.28 -16.42
N THR A 49 6.46 15.26 -16.41
CA THR A 49 7.29 15.90 -17.43
C THR A 49 7.36 15.14 -18.76
N SER A 50 6.97 13.87 -18.77
CA SER A 50 6.91 13.01 -19.95
C SER A 50 6.01 11.80 -19.67
N SER A 51 5.73 10.98 -20.70
CA SER A 51 5.01 9.72 -20.51
C SER A 51 5.74 8.72 -19.63
N SER A 52 7.05 8.83 -19.50
CA SER A 52 7.87 7.93 -18.67
C SER A 52 7.98 8.37 -17.21
N ASP A 53 7.50 9.55 -16.85
CA ASP A 53 7.58 10.09 -15.50
C ASP A 53 6.80 9.21 -14.53
N VAL A 54 7.45 8.75 -13.46
CA VAL A 54 6.81 7.95 -12.40
C VAL A 54 5.69 8.73 -11.70
N GLY A 55 5.70 10.06 -11.82
CA GLY A 55 4.66 10.96 -11.33
C GLY A 55 5.15 12.04 -10.38
N TYR A 56 6.42 11.98 -9.97
CA TYR A 56 6.98 12.92 -9.00
C TYR A 56 7.57 14.18 -9.64
N GLY A 57 7.71 14.21 -10.97
CA GLY A 57 7.99 15.43 -11.72
C GLY A 57 6.70 16.11 -12.16
N VAL A 58 6.00 16.73 -11.24
CA VAL A 58 4.63 17.24 -11.43
C VAL A 58 4.59 18.42 -12.37
N TYR A 59 3.90 18.27 -13.49
CA TYR A 59 3.61 19.38 -14.41
C TYR A 59 2.22 19.97 -14.18
N ASP A 60 1.17 19.18 -14.36
CA ASP A 60 -0.22 19.66 -14.30
C ASP A 60 -1.10 18.74 -13.46
N LEU A 61 -1.45 19.22 -12.26
CA LEU A 61 -2.29 18.50 -11.29
C LEU A 61 -3.71 18.20 -11.82
N TYR A 62 -4.21 19.03 -12.74
CA TYR A 62 -5.56 18.88 -13.30
C TYR A 62 -5.63 17.98 -14.55
N ASP A 63 -4.50 17.52 -15.04
CA ASP A 63 -4.44 16.63 -16.21
C ASP A 63 -4.16 15.19 -15.76
N LEU A 64 -5.20 14.38 -15.67
CA LEU A 64 -5.12 12.98 -15.24
C LEU A 64 -4.87 12.02 -16.42
N GLY A 65 -4.15 12.47 -17.44
CA GLY A 65 -3.98 11.69 -18.68
C GLY A 65 -5.11 11.94 -19.69
N GLU A 66 -5.55 13.16 -19.79
CA GLU A 66 -6.69 13.59 -20.61
C GLU A 66 -6.28 14.53 -21.75
N PHE A 67 -5.31 15.39 -21.52
CA PHE A 67 -4.89 16.44 -22.45
C PHE A 67 -3.53 16.11 -23.09
N ASN A 68 -3.35 16.52 -24.34
CA ASN A 68 -2.05 16.39 -24.99
C ASN A 68 -1.08 17.44 -24.44
N GLN A 69 -0.28 17.05 -23.48
CA GLN A 69 0.73 17.89 -22.82
C GLN A 69 2.00 17.07 -22.58
N LYS A 70 3.16 17.72 -22.64
CA LYS A 70 4.46 17.03 -22.47
C LYS A 70 4.65 15.86 -23.44
N GLY A 71 4.13 16.00 -24.66
CA GLY A 71 4.30 15.02 -25.73
C GLY A 71 3.43 13.77 -25.60
N THR A 72 2.43 13.78 -24.74
CA THR A 72 1.57 12.61 -24.49
C THR A 72 0.18 13.03 -23.99
N VAL A 73 -0.83 12.22 -24.27
CA VAL A 73 -2.14 12.32 -23.62
C VAL A 73 -2.12 11.52 -22.32
N ARG A 74 -1.77 10.24 -22.38
CA ARG A 74 -1.70 9.37 -21.22
C ARG A 74 -0.52 9.73 -20.30
N THR A 75 -0.61 9.34 -19.05
CA THR A 75 0.55 9.25 -18.17
C THR A 75 1.26 7.91 -18.39
N LYS A 76 2.36 7.65 -17.66
CA LYS A 76 3.02 6.33 -17.66
C LYS A 76 2.02 5.19 -17.42
N TYR A 77 0.96 5.45 -16.68
CA TYR A 77 0.03 4.45 -16.16
C TYR A 77 -1.27 4.31 -16.95
N GLY A 78 -1.58 5.27 -17.79
CA GLY A 78 -2.78 5.23 -18.63
C GLY A 78 -3.50 6.58 -18.75
N THR A 79 -4.73 6.53 -19.24
CA THR A 79 -5.61 7.68 -19.44
C THR A 79 -6.48 7.94 -18.20
N LYS A 80 -7.09 9.13 -18.14
CA LYS A 80 -8.06 9.48 -17.09
C LYS A 80 -9.22 8.48 -17.01
N THR A 81 -9.77 8.10 -18.14
CA THR A 81 -10.86 7.11 -18.20
C THR A 81 -10.44 5.79 -17.57
N GLN A 82 -9.24 5.31 -17.91
CA GLN A 82 -8.68 4.08 -17.33
C GLN A 82 -8.43 4.20 -15.83
N TYR A 83 -7.97 5.35 -15.38
CA TYR A 83 -7.79 5.61 -13.95
C TYR A 83 -9.11 5.52 -13.17
N ILE A 84 -10.15 6.19 -13.66
CA ILE A 84 -11.48 6.14 -13.05
C ILE A 84 -12.04 4.72 -13.06
N GLN A 85 -11.86 3.98 -14.15
CA GLN A 85 -12.26 2.57 -14.24
C GLN A 85 -11.51 1.70 -13.22
N ALA A 86 -10.21 1.95 -13.02
CA ALA A 86 -9.42 1.25 -12.01
C ALA A 86 -9.97 1.48 -10.59
N ILE A 87 -10.32 2.72 -10.26
CA ILE A 87 -10.92 3.06 -8.97
C ILE A 87 -12.28 2.37 -8.79
N GLN A 88 -13.11 2.38 -9.82
CA GLN A 88 -14.41 1.70 -9.79
C GLN A 88 -14.26 0.19 -9.58
N ALA A 89 -13.30 -0.43 -10.26
CA ALA A 89 -13.01 -1.86 -10.10
C ALA A 89 -12.54 -2.18 -8.68
N ALA A 90 -11.69 -1.33 -8.09
CA ALA A 90 -11.26 -1.48 -6.71
C ALA A 90 -12.45 -1.38 -5.75
N HIS A 91 -13.33 -0.41 -5.94
CA HIS A 91 -14.55 -0.25 -5.14
C HIS A 91 -15.49 -1.45 -5.28
N THR A 92 -15.70 -1.93 -6.49
CA THR A 92 -16.52 -3.13 -6.74
C THR A 92 -15.98 -4.35 -5.99
N ALA A 93 -14.65 -4.45 -5.89
CA ALA A 93 -14.00 -5.51 -5.12
C ALA A 93 -14.00 -5.27 -3.60
N GLY A 94 -14.52 -4.15 -3.13
CA GLY A 94 -14.58 -3.79 -1.70
C GLY A 94 -13.32 -3.14 -1.17
N MET A 95 -12.40 -2.70 -2.04
CA MET A 95 -11.17 -2.00 -1.64
C MET A 95 -11.33 -0.49 -1.73
N GLN A 96 -10.59 0.20 -0.87
CA GLN A 96 -10.37 1.64 -0.96
C GLN A 96 -9.21 1.96 -1.91
N VAL A 97 -9.15 3.21 -2.36
CA VAL A 97 -8.05 3.71 -3.18
C VAL A 97 -7.48 4.98 -2.54
N TYR A 98 -6.17 5.01 -2.36
CA TYR A 98 -5.43 6.16 -1.86
C TYR A 98 -4.59 6.75 -2.99
N ALA A 99 -4.80 8.04 -3.25
CA ALA A 99 -4.07 8.77 -4.28
C ALA A 99 -2.76 9.33 -3.74
N ASP A 100 -1.71 9.24 -4.54
CA ASP A 100 -0.40 9.85 -4.23
C ASP A 100 -0.46 11.34 -4.57
N VAL A 101 -0.23 12.20 -3.57
CA VAL A 101 -0.32 13.65 -3.68
C VAL A 101 1.06 14.27 -3.53
N VAL A 102 1.51 14.98 -4.56
CA VAL A 102 2.82 15.63 -4.63
C VAL A 102 2.62 17.14 -4.72
N PHE A 103 2.78 17.84 -3.60
CA PHE A 103 2.61 19.29 -3.50
C PHE A 103 3.91 20.05 -3.26
N ASN A 104 4.99 19.35 -2.95
CA ASN A 104 6.25 20.02 -2.59
C ASN A 104 6.80 20.86 -3.74
N HIS A 105 6.67 20.40 -4.98
CA HIS A 105 7.33 21.01 -6.14
C HIS A 105 6.55 20.82 -7.43
N LYS A 106 6.94 21.59 -8.45
CA LYS A 106 6.50 21.42 -9.84
C LYS A 106 7.69 21.40 -10.78
N ALA A 107 7.55 20.67 -11.87
CA ALA A 107 8.58 20.48 -12.89
C ALA A 107 8.01 20.66 -14.30
N GLY A 108 8.90 20.85 -15.28
CA GLY A 108 8.50 20.90 -16.68
C GLY A 108 7.74 22.15 -17.08
N ALA A 109 8.04 23.31 -16.47
CA ALA A 109 7.39 24.58 -16.79
C ALA A 109 7.34 24.85 -18.30
N ASP A 110 6.32 25.59 -18.73
CA ASP A 110 6.12 25.98 -20.13
C ASP A 110 7.11 27.07 -20.57
N GLY A 111 7.65 27.83 -19.65
CA GLY A 111 8.60 28.88 -19.94
C GLY A 111 9.38 29.32 -18.72
N THR A 112 10.33 30.20 -18.97
CA THR A 112 11.19 30.79 -17.94
C THR A 112 10.76 32.20 -17.59
N GLU A 113 11.15 32.63 -16.38
CA GLU A 113 10.99 33.98 -15.89
C GLU A 113 12.31 34.48 -15.32
N LEU A 114 12.54 35.79 -15.39
CA LEU A 114 13.68 36.42 -14.74
C LEU A 114 13.31 36.68 -13.28
N VAL A 115 14.11 36.15 -12.36
CA VAL A 115 13.84 36.19 -10.91
C VAL A 115 15.12 36.57 -10.18
N ASP A 116 15.02 37.51 -9.24
CA ASP A 116 16.12 37.78 -8.33
C ASP A 116 16.24 36.65 -7.31
N ALA A 117 17.46 36.15 -7.15
CA ALA A 117 17.74 35.00 -6.28
C ALA A 117 19.10 35.13 -5.62
N VAL A 118 19.30 34.35 -4.59
CA VAL A 118 20.57 34.18 -3.89
C VAL A 118 20.87 32.69 -3.78
N GLU A 119 22.15 32.32 -3.94
CA GLU A 119 22.57 30.95 -3.69
C GLU A 119 22.65 30.69 -2.19
N VAL A 120 22.21 29.51 -1.77
CA VAL A 120 22.32 29.06 -0.38
C VAL A 120 23.20 27.82 -0.28
N ASN A 121 23.81 27.62 0.89
CA ASN A 121 24.64 26.45 1.18
C ASN A 121 23.75 25.20 1.21
N PRO A 122 24.06 24.16 0.39
CA PRO A 122 23.30 22.91 0.40
C PRO A 122 23.24 22.21 1.76
N SER A 123 24.24 22.41 2.61
CA SER A 123 24.32 21.83 3.95
C SER A 123 23.71 22.70 5.05
N ASP A 124 23.43 23.97 4.76
CA ASP A 124 22.73 24.91 5.63
C ASP A 124 22.00 25.95 4.78
N ARG A 125 20.72 25.66 4.48
CA ARG A 125 19.90 26.49 3.58
C ARG A 125 19.60 27.88 4.15
N ASN A 126 19.86 28.09 5.44
CA ASN A 126 19.76 29.41 6.07
C ASN A 126 21.00 30.29 5.78
N GLN A 127 22.09 29.67 5.31
CA GLN A 127 23.31 30.40 4.95
C GLN A 127 23.30 30.83 3.49
N GLU A 128 23.23 32.13 3.24
CA GLU A 128 23.41 32.69 1.90
C GLU A 128 24.89 32.73 1.55
N ILE A 129 25.25 32.22 0.38
CA ILE A 129 26.66 32.10 -0.06
C ILE A 129 26.98 32.94 -1.29
N SER A 130 26.02 33.74 -1.76
CA SER A 130 26.22 34.72 -2.83
C SER A 130 25.46 36.01 -2.53
N GLY A 131 25.77 37.09 -3.25
CA GLY A 131 24.89 38.21 -3.37
C GLY A 131 23.64 37.90 -4.20
N THR A 132 22.67 38.76 -4.17
CA THR A 132 21.49 38.66 -5.03
C THR A 132 21.87 38.95 -6.48
N TYR A 133 21.40 38.07 -7.38
CA TYR A 133 21.51 38.31 -8.81
C TYR A 133 20.32 37.70 -9.54
N GLN A 134 20.10 38.13 -10.76
CA GLN A 134 18.97 37.65 -11.57
C GLN A 134 19.30 36.31 -12.22
N ILE A 135 18.40 35.35 -12.04
CA ILE A 135 18.46 34.05 -12.72
C ILE A 135 17.29 33.92 -13.69
N GLN A 136 17.37 32.95 -14.58
CA GLN A 136 16.30 32.55 -15.49
C GLN A 136 15.72 31.22 -15.00
N ALA A 137 14.55 31.29 -14.37
CA ALA A 137 13.94 30.16 -13.66
C ALA A 137 12.77 29.56 -14.44
N TRP A 138 12.67 28.24 -14.47
CA TRP A 138 11.53 27.52 -15.05
C TRP A 138 10.35 27.52 -14.08
N THR A 139 9.57 28.57 -14.13
CA THR A 139 8.48 28.84 -13.17
C THR A 139 7.16 29.29 -13.82
N LYS A 140 7.11 29.34 -15.15
CA LYS A 140 5.94 29.77 -15.89
C LYS A 140 5.13 28.55 -16.35
N PHE A 141 3.98 28.32 -15.71
CA PHE A 141 3.08 27.22 -16.02
C PHE A 141 1.76 27.78 -16.56
N ASP A 142 1.56 27.65 -17.87
CA ASP A 142 0.38 28.15 -18.57
C ASP A 142 -0.58 27.05 -18.99
N PHE A 143 -0.11 25.80 -19.05
CA PHE A 143 -0.90 24.62 -19.43
C PHE A 143 -1.63 24.81 -20.77
N PRO A 144 -0.93 25.12 -21.87
CA PRO A 144 -1.59 25.46 -23.13
C PRO A 144 -2.40 24.30 -23.71
N GLY A 145 -2.02 23.05 -23.47
CA GLY A 145 -2.74 21.88 -23.94
C GLY A 145 -4.06 21.63 -23.21
N ARG A 146 -4.16 22.01 -21.94
CA ARG A 146 -5.39 21.93 -21.14
C ARG A 146 -6.22 23.23 -21.23
N GLY A 147 -5.57 24.34 -21.35
CA GLY A 147 -6.20 25.66 -21.27
C GLY A 147 -6.80 25.92 -19.89
N ASN A 148 -7.99 26.48 -19.88
CA ASN A 148 -8.70 26.80 -18.63
C ASN A 148 -9.68 25.70 -18.18
N THR A 149 -9.65 24.54 -18.78
CA THR A 149 -10.51 23.42 -18.36
C THR A 149 -10.15 23.01 -16.92
N TYR A 150 -11.13 22.97 -16.03
CA TYR A 150 -11.08 22.69 -14.59
C TYR A 150 -10.47 23.81 -13.74
N SER A 151 -9.51 24.58 -14.22
CA SER A 151 -8.88 25.69 -13.51
C SER A 151 -8.28 26.68 -14.50
N SER A 152 -8.43 27.96 -14.20
CA SER A 152 -7.79 29.06 -14.95
C SER A 152 -6.49 29.55 -14.32
N PHE A 153 -6.07 28.95 -13.21
CA PHE A 153 -4.88 29.36 -12.47
C PHE A 153 -3.61 29.11 -13.29
N LYS A 154 -2.72 30.12 -13.28
CA LYS A 154 -1.40 30.03 -13.92
C LYS A 154 -0.33 30.25 -12.86
N TRP A 155 0.65 29.37 -12.86
CA TRP A 155 1.77 29.47 -11.91
C TRP A 155 2.82 30.44 -12.44
N ARG A 156 3.37 31.25 -11.51
CA ARG A 156 4.45 32.19 -11.77
C ARG A 156 5.51 32.08 -10.68
N TRP A 157 6.65 32.71 -10.88
CA TRP A 157 7.79 32.59 -9.95
C TRP A 157 7.43 32.93 -8.50
N TYR A 158 6.52 33.88 -8.28
CA TYR A 158 6.13 34.31 -6.93
C TYR A 158 5.23 33.28 -6.19
N HIS A 159 4.86 32.21 -6.85
CA HIS A 159 4.20 31.05 -6.23
C HIS A 159 5.20 30.03 -5.70
N PHE A 160 6.49 30.28 -5.87
CA PHE A 160 7.57 29.36 -5.47
C PHE A 160 8.57 30.05 -4.55
N ASP A 161 9.24 29.27 -3.69
CA ASP A 161 10.28 29.76 -2.78
C ASP A 161 11.68 29.72 -3.41
N GLY A 162 11.90 28.81 -4.34
CA GLY A 162 13.20 28.61 -4.95
C GLY A 162 13.22 27.54 -6.04
N THR A 163 14.38 27.35 -6.59
CA THR A 163 14.67 26.35 -7.64
C THR A 163 16.14 25.93 -7.60
N ASP A 164 16.52 24.94 -8.39
CA ASP A 164 17.91 24.46 -8.44
C ASP A 164 18.62 24.69 -9.77
N TRP A 165 17.99 25.39 -10.71
CA TRP A 165 18.55 25.58 -12.05
C TRP A 165 18.39 27.02 -12.56
N ASP A 166 19.50 27.60 -13.01
CA ASP A 166 19.53 28.86 -13.77
C ASP A 166 19.75 28.58 -15.25
N GLU A 167 18.72 28.75 -16.06
CA GLU A 167 18.78 28.48 -17.50
C GLU A 167 19.77 29.42 -18.22
N SER A 168 19.92 30.65 -17.76
CA SER A 168 20.81 31.63 -18.41
C SER A 168 22.29 31.27 -18.27
N ARG A 169 22.68 30.71 -17.13
CA ARG A 169 24.06 30.31 -16.85
C ARG A 169 24.30 28.81 -17.01
N LYS A 170 23.21 28.02 -17.18
CA LYS A 170 23.28 26.54 -17.17
C LYS A 170 23.92 26.02 -15.89
N LEU A 171 23.54 26.60 -14.75
CA LEU A 171 24.18 26.36 -13.47
C LEU A 171 23.18 25.79 -12.46
N ASN A 172 23.56 24.65 -11.88
CA ASN A 172 22.82 24.00 -10.80
C ASN A 172 23.34 24.52 -9.45
N ARG A 173 22.46 25.18 -8.69
CA ARG A 173 22.69 25.64 -7.31
C ARG A 173 21.35 25.61 -6.61
N ILE A 174 21.31 25.68 -5.29
CA ILE A 174 20.06 25.92 -4.58
C ILE A 174 19.83 27.43 -4.53
N TYR A 175 18.87 27.91 -5.31
CA TYR A 175 18.51 29.31 -5.43
C TYR A 175 17.28 29.61 -4.57
N LYS A 176 17.44 30.52 -3.61
CA LYS A 176 16.33 31.07 -2.84
C LYS A 176 15.86 32.36 -3.52
N PHE A 177 14.58 32.46 -3.85
CA PHE A 177 14.04 33.64 -4.52
C PHE A 177 13.99 34.83 -3.58
N ARG A 178 14.20 36.02 -4.15
CA ARG A 178 14.09 37.30 -3.48
C ARG A 178 12.82 38.01 -3.93
N GLY A 179 12.21 38.77 -3.02
CA GLY A 179 11.01 39.52 -3.27
C GLY A 179 10.18 39.71 -2.00
N THR A 180 9.15 40.51 -2.08
CA THR A 180 8.25 40.73 -0.95
C THR A 180 7.61 39.43 -0.50
N GLY A 181 7.75 39.09 0.78
CA GLY A 181 7.21 37.87 1.36
C GLY A 181 7.95 36.59 0.99
N LYS A 182 9.11 36.69 0.33
CA LYS A 182 9.91 35.51 -0.08
C LYS A 182 10.89 35.08 1.01
N ALA A 183 10.74 33.85 1.47
CA ALA A 183 11.63 33.16 2.40
C ALA A 183 11.34 31.66 2.29
N TRP A 184 12.29 30.82 2.72
CA TRP A 184 11.96 29.41 2.94
C TRP A 184 10.78 29.29 3.90
N ASP A 185 9.89 28.34 3.67
CA ASP A 185 8.86 28.01 4.64
C ASP A 185 9.55 27.55 5.93
N TRP A 186 9.07 28.03 7.06
CA TRP A 186 9.51 27.55 8.36
C TRP A 186 8.53 26.47 8.86
N GLU A 187 8.78 25.87 10.00
CA GLU A 187 8.06 24.65 10.45
C GLU A 187 8.19 23.50 9.44
N VAL A 188 9.40 23.29 8.99
CA VAL A 188 9.82 22.14 8.20
C VAL A 188 10.93 21.42 8.96
N ASP A 189 11.38 20.25 8.43
CA ASP A 189 12.51 19.56 9.01
C ASP A 189 13.76 20.45 9.00
N THR A 190 14.54 20.38 10.09
CA THR A 190 15.75 21.21 10.28
C THR A 190 17.01 20.58 9.70
N GLU A 191 16.92 19.42 9.09
CA GLU A 191 18.03 18.84 8.33
C GLU A 191 18.50 19.86 7.29
N ASN A 192 19.81 20.00 7.13
CA ASN A 192 20.44 21.04 6.30
C ASN A 192 20.02 22.49 6.69
N GLY A 193 19.76 22.72 7.96
CA GLY A 193 19.32 24.01 8.49
C GLY A 193 17.84 24.32 8.33
N ASN A 194 17.33 24.11 7.14
CA ASN A 194 15.92 24.20 6.77
C ASN A 194 15.71 23.34 5.51
N TYR A 195 14.82 22.36 5.59
CA TYR A 195 14.62 21.43 4.48
C TYR A 195 13.32 21.68 3.71
N ASP A 196 12.95 22.95 3.53
CA ASP A 196 11.86 23.32 2.61
C ASP A 196 12.21 22.89 1.18
N TYR A 197 13.41 23.24 0.72
CA TYR A 197 13.82 22.92 -0.65
C TYR A 197 14.27 21.46 -0.80
N LEU A 198 13.57 20.69 -1.62
CA LEU A 198 13.91 19.31 -1.98
C LEU A 198 14.39 19.22 -3.44
N MET A 199 13.58 19.63 -4.40
CA MET A 199 13.87 19.54 -5.84
C MET A 199 12.95 20.44 -6.67
N TYR A 200 13.31 20.69 -7.92
CA TYR A 200 12.54 21.43 -8.92
C TYR A 200 12.14 22.83 -8.43
N ALA A 201 10.97 23.33 -8.83
CA ALA A 201 10.41 24.57 -8.34
C ALA A 201 9.59 24.32 -7.07
N ASP A 202 10.05 24.82 -5.95
CA ASP A 202 9.50 24.57 -4.62
C ASP A 202 8.30 25.47 -4.35
N LEU A 203 7.12 24.89 -4.08
CA LEU A 203 5.89 25.66 -3.85
C LEU A 203 5.98 26.46 -2.55
N ASP A 204 5.54 27.73 -2.61
CA ASP A 204 5.41 28.62 -1.45
C ASP A 204 4.08 28.37 -0.74
N MET A 205 4.10 27.64 0.35
CA MET A 205 2.88 27.33 1.13
C MET A 205 2.40 28.49 2.00
N ASP A 206 3.15 29.59 2.06
CA ASP A 206 2.71 30.84 2.69
C ASP A 206 1.96 31.77 1.71
N HIS A 207 1.98 31.45 0.41
CA HIS A 207 1.28 32.25 -0.59
C HIS A 207 -0.21 31.87 -0.62
N PRO A 208 -1.14 32.82 -0.36
CA PRO A 208 -2.57 32.50 -0.28
C PRO A 208 -3.15 31.90 -1.57
N GLU A 209 -2.66 32.33 -2.74
CA GLU A 209 -3.11 31.79 -4.03
C GLU A 209 -2.71 30.34 -4.20
N VAL A 210 -1.54 29.94 -3.72
CA VAL A 210 -1.06 28.56 -3.77
C VAL A 210 -1.95 27.68 -2.88
N VAL A 211 -2.17 28.08 -1.65
CA VAL A 211 -3.02 27.35 -0.69
C VAL A 211 -4.44 27.20 -1.24
N SER A 212 -5.01 28.28 -1.78
CA SER A 212 -6.35 28.27 -2.35
C SER A 212 -6.44 27.33 -3.57
N GLU A 213 -5.47 27.38 -4.47
CA GLU A 213 -5.45 26.50 -5.66
C GLU A 213 -5.33 25.02 -5.29
N LEU A 214 -4.47 24.69 -4.33
CA LEU A 214 -4.32 23.30 -3.88
C LEU A 214 -5.57 22.79 -3.16
N LYS A 215 -6.27 23.62 -2.42
CA LYS A 215 -7.57 23.30 -1.82
C LYS A 215 -8.65 23.05 -2.89
N ASN A 216 -8.74 23.92 -3.89
CA ASN A 216 -9.66 23.75 -5.00
C ASN A 216 -9.39 22.47 -5.78
N TRP A 217 -8.12 22.18 -6.01
CA TRP A 217 -7.72 20.95 -6.67
C TRP A 217 -8.13 19.71 -5.85
N GLY A 218 -7.90 19.72 -4.55
CA GLY A 218 -8.24 18.59 -3.69
C GLY A 218 -9.73 18.26 -3.74
N LYS A 219 -10.58 19.29 -3.66
CA LYS A 219 -12.03 19.12 -3.81
C LYS A 219 -12.40 18.56 -5.19
N TRP A 220 -11.82 19.13 -6.24
CA TRP A 220 -12.04 18.67 -7.61
C TRP A 220 -11.60 17.21 -7.80
N TYR A 221 -10.41 16.88 -7.29
CA TYR A 221 -9.84 15.54 -7.46
C TYR A 221 -10.72 14.46 -6.82
N VAL A 222 -11.12 14.65 -5.57
CA VAL A 222 -11.98 13.70 -4.85
C VAL A 222 -13.34 13.59 -5.53
N THR A 223 -13.94 14.71 -5.92
CA THR A 223 -15.25 14.72 -6.58
C THR A 223 -15.19 14.02 -7.95
N THR A 224 -14.10 14.21 -8.69
CA THR A 224 -13.92 13.64 -10.03
C THR A 224 -13.60 12.15 -9.99
N THR A 225 -12.78 11.71 -9.04
CA THR A 225 -12.21 10.35 -9.02
C THR A 225 -12.86 9.44 -8.02
N ASN A 226 -13.51 9.99 -7.00
CA ASN A 226 -14.11 9.25 -5.89
C ASN A 226 -13.10 8.41 -5.09
N ILE A 227 -11.86 8.87 -4.96
CA ILE A 227 -10.85 8.21 -4.11
C ILE A 227 -11.23 8.32 -2.64
N ASP A 228 -10.62 7.49 -1.81
CA ASP A 228 -10.98 7.31 -0.40
C ASP A 228 -9.95 7.89 0.57
N GLY A 229 -8.81 8.31 0.08
CA GLY A 229 -7.75 8.87 0.90
C GLY A 229 -6.52 9.22 0.10
N PHE A 230 -5.44 9.57 0.83
CA PHE A 230 -4.21 10.10 0.25
C PHE A 230 -2.96 9.47 0.86
N ARG A 231 -1.95 9.29 0.03
CA ARG A 231 -0.56 9.26 0.45
C ARG A 231 0.04 10.62 0.15
N LEU A 232 0.54 11.30 1.16
CA LEU A 232 1.07 12.66 1.04
C LEU A 232 2.60 12.61 0.96
N ASP A 233 3.12 13.01 -0.19
CA ASP A 233 4.55 12.98 -0.49
C ASP A 233 5.32 14.05 0.28
N ALA A 234 6.54 13.71 0.74
CA ALA A 234 7.54 14.66 1.22
C ALA A 234 7.05 15.65 2.30
N VAL A 235 6.24 15.19 3.24
CA VAL A 235 5.61 16.09 4.24
C VAL A 235 6.62 16.78 5.14
N LYS A 236 7.83 16.22 5.34
CA LYS A 236 8.89 16.86 6.14
C LYS A 236 9.44 18.13 5.50
N HIS A 237 9.23 18.31 4.19
CA HIS A 237 9.67 19.47 3.41
C HIS A 237 8.57 20.52 3.25
N ILE A 238 7.37 20.26 3.75
CA ILE A 238 6.21 21.13 3.63
C ILE A 238 5.85 21.68 5.00
N LYS A 239 5.52 22.96 5.06
CA LYS A 239 5.10 23.64 6.28
C LYS A 239 4.09 22.78 7.05
N TYR A 240 4.38 22.47 8.32
CA TYR A 240 3.63 21.48 9.11
C TYR A 240 2.14 21.81 9.29
N SER A 241 1.78 23.09 9.25
CA SER A 241 0.39 23.52 9.35
C SER A 241 -0.41 23.36 8.05
N PHE A 242 0.25 23.09 6.92
CA PHE A 242 -0.42 23.05 5.63
C PHE A 242 -1.40 21.87 5.51
N PHE A 243 -0.94 20.64 5.72
CA PHE A 243 -1.79 19.47 5.51
C PHE A 243 -2.95 19.32 6.50
N PRO A 244 -2.82 19.67 7.79
CA PRO A 244 -3.99 19.67 8.67
C PRO A 244 -5.10 20.61 8.16
N ASP A 245 -4.76 21.79 7.68
CA ASP A 245 -5.70 22.74 7.10
C ASP A 245 -6.28 22.22 5.77
N TRP A 246 -5.44 21.73 4.88
CA TRP A 246 -5.86 21.20 3.59
C TRP A 246 -6.76 19.96 3.76
N LEU A 247 -6.40 19.02 4.63
CA LEU A 247 -7.20 17.81 4.89
C LEU A 247 -8.56 18.17 5.49
N SER A 248 -8.59 19.10 6.44
CA SER A 248 -9.84 19.58 7.03
C SER A 248 -10.77 20.16 5.97
N TYR A 249 -10.23 20.99 5.08
CA TYR A 249 -10.99 21.58 3.98
C TYR A 249 -11.55 20.53 3.03
N VAL A 250 -10.71 19.62 2.55
CA VAL A 250 -11.13 18.61 1.55
C VAL A 250 -12.11 17.64 2.16
N ARG A 251 -11.88 17.17 3.40
CA ARG A 251 -12.80 16.29 4.13
C ARG A 251 -14.16 16.93 4.32
N THR A 252 -14.19 18.20 4.72
CA THR A 252 -15.44 18.95 4.94
C THR A 252 -16.18 19.19 3.63
N GLN A 253 -15.49 19.66 2.59
CA GLN A 253 -16.10 20.00 1.31
C GLN A 253 -16.63 18.78 0.56
N THR A 254 -16.02 17.62 0.72
CA THR A 254 -16.42 16.38 0.04
C THR A 254 -17.29 15.48 0.92
N GLN A 255 -17.43 15.82 2.21
CA GLN A 255 -18.15 15.01 3.19
C GLN A 255 -17.66 13.56 3.23
N LYS A 256 -16.34 13.37 3.11
CA LYS A 256 -15.67 12.08 3.17
C LYS A 256 -14.63 12.08 4.28
N PRO A 257 -14.49 10.97 5.03
CA PRO A 257 -13.50 10.86 6.11
C PRO A 257 -12.08 10.60 5.63
N LEU A 258 -11.76 10.79 4.40
CA LEU A 258 -10.53 10.57 3.65
C LEU A 258 -9.33 10.19 4.52
N PHE A 259 -8.91 8.93 4.42
CA PHE A 259 -7.68 8.47 5.06
C PHE A 259 -6.48 9.27 4.55
N ALA A 260 -5.50 9.50 5.41
CA ALA A 260 -4.25 10.13 4.99
C ALA A 260 -3.06 9.47 5.67
N VAL A 261 -2.02 9.21 4.89
CA VAL A 261 -0.70 8.81 5.37
C VAL A 261 0.34 9.73 4.76
N GLY A 262 1.19 10.32 5.60
CA GLY A 262 2.29 11.18 5.18
C GLY A 262 3.61 10.42 5.11
N GLU A 263 4.40 10.76 4.10
CA GLU A 263 5.79 10.33 4.02
C GLU A 263 6.67 11.38 4.71
N PHE A 264 6.99 11.13 5.97
CA PHE A 264 8.03 11.83 6.70
C PHE A 264 9.24 10.91 6.80
N TRP A 265 10.14 10.97 5.81
CA TRP A 265 11.23 10.00 5.74
C TRP A 265 12.38 10.40 6.65
N SER A 266 12.38 9.86 7.84
CA SER A 266 13.43 9.98 8.84
C SER A 266 13.46 8.73 9.70
N TYR A 267 14.66 8.31 10.08
CA TYR A 267 14.85 7.20 11.03
C TYR A 267 14.87 7.69 12.47
N ASP A 268 14.78 8.99 12.70
CA ASP A 268 14.69 9.59 14.03
C ASP A 268 13.22 9.66 14.47
N ILE A 269 12.84 8.77 15.38
CA ILE A 269 11.47 8.67 15.87
C ILE A 269 10.97 9.97 16.51
N SER A 270 11.87 10.77 17.12
CA SER A 270 11.48 12.04 17.73
C SER A 270 10.94 13.05 16.71
N LYS A 271 11.44 13.02 15.47
CA LYS A 271 10.96 13.87 14.39
C LYS A 271 9.56 13.47 13.95
N LEU A 272 9.27 12.18 13.89
CA LEU A 272 7.94 11.67 13.58
C LEU A 272 6.94 12.05 14.68
N HIS A 273 7.32 11.89 15.93
CA HIS A 273 6.50 12.32 17.08
C HIS A 273 6.21 13.82 17.03
N ASN A 274 7.21 14.63 16.73
CA ASN A 274 7.03 16.07 16.60
C ASN A 274 6.03 16.43 15.50
N TYR A 275 6.14 15.77 14.34
CA TYR A 275 5.21 16.00 13.23
C TYR A 275 3.77 15.60 13.59
N ILE A 276 3.58 14.45 14.24
CA ILE A 276 2.27 14.01 14.71
C ILE A 276 1.66 15.03 15.68
N THR A 277 2.46 15.53 16.63
CA THR A 277 2.02 16.56 17.58
C THR A 277 1.63 17.84 16.85
N LYS A 278 2.47 18.32 15.94
CA LYS A 278 2.24 19.55 15.17
C LYS A 278 1.02 19.46 14.25
N THR A 279 0.66 18.27 13.83
CA THR A 279 -0.49 18.02 12.94
C THR A 279 -1.72 17.51 13.69
N ASN A 280 -1.69 17.44 15.02
CA ASN A 280 -2.77 16.92 15.86
C ASN A 280 -3.27 15.52 15.45
N GLY A 281 -2.38 14.67 14.96
CA GLY A 281 -2.76 13.32 14.52
C GLY A 281 -3.74 13.31 13.34
N SER A 282 -3.75 14.34 12.52
CA SER A 282 -4.66 14.45 11.36
C SER A 282 -4.34 13.46 10.23
N MET A 283 -3.18 12.82 10.30
CA MET A 283 -2.76 11.76 9.37
C MET A 283 -1.92 10.73 10.09
N SER A 284 -1.85 9.53 9.51
CA SER A 284 -0.85 8.52 9.85
C SER A 284 0.47 8.84 9.17
N LEU A 285 1.57 8.23 9.64
CA LEU A 285 2.87 8.32 9.00
C LEU A 285 3.40 6.93 8.65
N PHE A 286 4.17 6.84 7.56
CA PHE A 286 4.97 5.65 7.29
C PHE A 286 6.03 5.48 8.37
N ASP A 287 6.19 4.24 8.84
CA ASP A 287 7.16 3.89 9.88
C ASP A 287 8.56 3.67 9.28
N ALA A 288 9.19 4.75 8.87
CA ALA A 288 10.54 4.70 8.31
C ALA A 288 11.57 4.10 9.28
N PRO A 289 11.51 4.39 10.60
CA PRO A 289 12.39 3.72 11.56
C PRO A 289 12.25 2.21 11.57
N LEU A 290 11.05 1.67 11.44
CA LEU A 290 10.82 0.22 11.38
C LEU A 290 11.46 -0.38 10.12
N HIS A 291 11.27 0.25 8.97
CA HIS A 291 11.95 -0.13 7.73
C HIS A 291 13.47 -0.23 7.95
N ASN A 292 14.05 0.77 8.59
CA ASN A 292 15.49 0.79 8.86
C ASN A 292 15.93 -0.36 9.78
N ASN A 293 15.12 -0.70 10.80
CA ASN A 293 15.39 -1.85 11.65
C ASN A 293 15.39 -3.14 10.85
N PHE A 294 14.43 -3.33 9.94
CA PHE A 294 14.41 -4.49 9.03
C PHE A 294 15.64 -4.53 8.12
N TYR A 295 16.01 -3.38 7.56
CA TYR A 295 17.18 -3.28 6.70
C TYR A 295 18.45 -3.68 7.43
N ILE A 296 18.69 -3.10 8.61
CA ILE A 296 19.85 -3.41 9.43
C ILE A 296 19.86 -4.89 9.83
N ALA A 297 18.73 -5.43 10.27
CA ALA A 297 18.62 -6.84 10.64
C ALA A 297 18.96 -7.75 9.46
N SER A 298 18.48 -7.43 8.28
CA SER A 298 18.73 -8.22 7.06
C SER A 298 20.21 -8.23 6.64
N LYS A 299 20.96 -7.18 6.99
CA LYS A 299 22.36 -7.00 6.63
C LYS A 299 23.36 -7.45 7.71
N SER A 300 22.87 -7.85 8.87
CA SER A 300 23.72 -8.12 10.05
C SER A 300 24.23 -9.55 10.15
N GLY A 301 23.99 -10.39 9.14
CA GLY A 301 24.50 -11.77 9.08
C GLY A 301 24.03 -12.66 10.24
N GLY A 302 22.85 -12.40 10.81
CA GLY A 302 22.31 -13.14 11.93
C GLY A 302 22.72 -12.60 13.31
N TYR A 303 23.44 -11.49 13.37
CA TYR A 303 23.89 -10.88 14.62
C TYR A 303 23.00 -9.75 15.15
N PHE A 304 21.91 -9.44 14.44
CA PHE A 304 20.96 -8.44 14.94
C PHE A 304 20.22 -8.99 16.16
N ASP A 305 20.12 -8.16 17.21
CA ASP A 305 19.32 -8.52 18.38
C ASP A 305 17.83 -8.35 18.08
N MET A 306 17.13 -9.42 17.78
CA MET A 306 15.72 -9.42 17.40
C MET A 306 14.81 -8.85 18.49
N ARG A 307 15.25 -8.83 19.75
CA ARG A 307 14.50 -8.18 20.84
C ARG A 307 14.33 -6.68 20.62
N THR A 308 15.17 -6.08 19.78
CA THR A 308 15.19 -4.63 19.53
C THR A 308 14.44 -4.22 18.27
N LEU A 309 13.78 -5.15 17.59
CA LEU A 309 13.16 -4.90 16.29
C LEU A 309 12.08 -3.78 16.33
N LEU A 310 11.37 -3.65 17.45
CA LEU A 310 10.38 -2.58 17.67
C LEU A 310 10.97 -1.30 18.27
N ASN A 311 12.24 -1.29 18.65
CA ASN A 311 12.81 -0.12 19.34
C ASN A 311 12.80 1.12 18.43
N ASN A 312 12.39 2.25 19.01
CA ASN A 312 12.35 3.55 18.35
C ASN A 312 11.54 3.52 17.05
N THR A 313 10.39 2.84 17.07
CA THR A 313 9.48 2.74 15.95
C THR A 313 8.13 3.38 16.26
N LEU A 314 7.46 3.83 15.21
CA LEU A 314 6.10 4.34 15.31
C LEU A 314 5.11 3.20 15.62
N MET A 315 5.36 2.01 15.08
CA MET A 315 4.59 0.80 15.36
C MET A 315 4.48 0.50 16.84
N LYS A 316 5.56 0.75 17.60
CA LYS A 316 5.57 0.61 19.06
C LYS A 316 4.89 1.78 19.76
N ASP A 317 5.26 3.01 19.40
CA ASP A 317 4.92 4.20 20.18
C ASP A 317 3.52 4.74 19.86
N GLN A 318 3.10 4.66 18.59
CA GLN A 318 1.85 5.18 18.09
C GLN A 318 1.21 4.22 17.06
N PRO A 319 0.81 3.02 17.48
CA PRO A 319 0.38 1.96 16.57
C PRO A 319 -0.83 2.34 15.70
N THR A 320 -1.72 3.20 16.18
CA THR A 320 -2.91 3.63 15.43
C THR A 320 -2.60 4.67 14.35
N LEU A 321 -1.41 5.28 14.39
CA LEU A 321 -0.95 6.27 13.42
C LEU A 321 0.25 5.76 12.60
N ALA A 322 0.61 4.50 12.73
CA ALA A 322 1.71 3.89 12.02
C ALA A 322 1.21 3.14 10.79
N VAL A 323 1.70 3.50 9.61
CA VAL A 323 1.63 2.66 8.42
C VAL A 323 2.95 1.93 8.31
N THR A 324 2.93 0.63 8.54
CA THR A 324 4.13 -0.22 8.56
C THR A 324 4.46 -0.70 7.15
N LEU A 325 5.75 -0.78 6.84
CA LEU A 325 6.21 -1.20 5.52
C LEU A 325 7.57 -1.92 5.65
N VAL A 326 7.90 -2.68 4.61
CA VAL A 326 9.20 -3.34 4.50
C VAL A 326 10.10 -2.57 3.54
N ASP A 327 9.62 -2.27 2.34
CA ASP A 327 10.29 -1.43 1.35
C ASP A 327 9.27 -0.62 0.53
N ASN A 328 9.75 0.34 -0.24
CA ASN A 328 8.94 1.14 -1.16
C ASN A 328 9.72 1.51 -2.43
N HIS A 329 9.13 2.35 -3.28
CA HIS A 329 9.70 2.78 -4.55
C HIS A 329 10.96 3.67 -4.41
N ASP A 330 11.25 4.19 -3.23
CA ASP A 330 12.44 5.00 -2.96
C ASP A 330 13.55 4.20 -2.28
N THR A 331 13.21 3.13 -1.58
CA THR A 331 14.19 2.26 -0.89
C THR A 331 14.65 1.10 -1.76
N GLU A 332 13.99 0.85 -2.87
CA GLU A 332 14.37 -0.19 -3.83
C GLU A 332 15.72 0.09 -4.52
N PRO A 333 16.36 -0.93 -5.12
CA PRO A 333 17.66 -0.75 -5.76
C PRO A 333 17.66 0.36 -6.80
N GLY A 334 18.74 1.17 -6.79
CA GLY A 334 18.94 2.27 -7.74
C GLY A 334 18.23 3.56 -7.39
N GLN A 335 17.44 3.61 -6.32
CA GLN A 335 16.73 4.82 -5.91
C GLN A 335 17.46 5.58 -4.80
N SER A 336 17.05 6.83 -4.58
CA SER A 336 17.75 7.80 -3.72
C SER A 336 17.88 7.37 -2.26
N LEU A 337 16.91 6.61 -1.76
CA LEU A 337 16.89 6.11 -0.39
C LEU A 337 17.22 4.62 -0.33
N GLN A 338 17.94 4.10 -1.33
CA GLN A 338 18.23 2.67 -1.45
C GLN A 338 18.68 2.08 -0.11
N SER A 339 17.87 1.16 0.40
CA SER A 339 18.08 0.44 1.64
C SER A 339 17.27 -0.85 1.58
N TRP A 340 17.54 -1.66 0.55
CA TRP A 340 16.76 -2.85 0.23
C TRP A 340 16.92 -3.90 1.32
N VAL A 341 15.81 -4.29 1.94
CA VAL A 341 15.77 -5.40 2.88
C VAL A 341 16.10 -6.68 2.12
N GLU A 342 17.08 -7.45 2.61
CA GLU A 342 17.53 -8.65 1.94
C GLU A 342 16.40 -9.67 1.74
N PRO A 343 16.36 -10.39 0.62
CA PRO A 343 15.26 -11.32 0.30
C PRO A 343 15.00 -12.36 1.39
N TRP A 344 16.04 -12.84 2.06
CA TRP A 344 15.88 -13.85 3.11
C TRP A 344 15.09 -13.33 4.31
N PHE A 345 15.21 -12.02 4.62
CA PHE A 345 14.54 -11.38 5.74
C PHE A 345 13.12 -10.89 5.39
N LYS A 346 12.82 -10.74 4.10
CA LYS A 346 11.49 -10.24 3.64
C LYS A 346 10.33 -11.02 4.24
N PRO A 347 10.30 -12.36 4.22
CA PRO A 347 9.20 -13.10 4.84
C PRO A 347 9.10 -12.86 6.35
N LEU A 348 10.23 -12.69 7.04
CA LEU A 348 10.26 -12.39 8.46
C LEU A 348 9.63 -11.01 8.74
N ALA A 349 10.05 -10.00 7.99
CA ALA A 349 9.55 -8.63 8.10
C ALA A 349 8.05 -8.54 7.81
N TYR A 350 7.58 -9.19 6.73
CA TYR A 350 6.16 -9.20 6.40
C TYR A 350 5.33 -9.97 7.42
N ALA A 351 5.84 -11.08 7.96
CA ALA A 351 5.15 -11.78 9.05
C ALA A 351 4.96 -10.85 10.26
N PHE A 352 5.98 -10.07 10.59
CA PHE A 352 5.97 -9.15 11.70
C PHE A 352 4.90 -8.06 11.56
N ILE A 353 4.76 -7.44 10.38
CA ILE A 353 3.78 -6.37 10.17
C ILE A 353 2.38 -6.90 9.86
N LEU A 354 2.24 -8.09 9.26
CA LEU A 354 0.94 -8.62 8.83
C LEU A 354 0.19 -9.38 9.93
N THR A 355 0.89 -9.99 10.88
CA THR A 355 0.25 -10.86 11.89
C THR A 355 0.15 -10.23 13.27
N ARG A 356 0.86 -9.12 13.52
CA ARG A 356 0.75 -8.37 14.78
C ARG A 356 -0.42 -7.39 14.75
N GLN A 357 -0.90 -7.02 15.94
CA GLN A 357 -2.03 -6.08 16.08
C GLN A 357 -1.67 -4.64 15.77
N GLU A 358 -0.39 -4.24 15.95
CA GLU A 358 0.05 -2.87 15.81
C GLU A 358 0.22 -2.48 14.34
N GLY A 359 -0.21 -1.28 14.00
CA GLY A 359 0.04 -0.67 12.71
C GLY A 359 -0.93 -1.08 11.60
N TYR A 360 -0.88 -0.30 10.52
CA TYR A 360 -1.58 -0.56 9.27
C TYR A 360 -0.53 -0.99 8.24
N PRO A 361 -0.43 -2.28 7.90
CA PRO A 361 0.64 -2.77 7.04
C PRO A 361 0.40 -2.43 5.58
N CYS A 362 1.50 -2.11 4.89
CA CYS A 362 1.55 -1.86 3.46
C CYS A 362 2.47 -2.87 2.78
N VAL A 363 1.94 -3.60 1.80
CA VAL A 363 2.70 -4.53 0.98
C VAL A 363 3.23 -3.80 -0.26
N PHE A 364 4.51 -3.97 -0.56
CA PHE A 364 5.13 -3.34 -1.73
C PHE A 364 4.98 -4.19 -2.99
N TYR A 365 4.56 -3.56 -4.09
CA TYR A 365 4.43 -4.18 -5.42
C TYR A 365 5.71 -4.92 -5.85
N GLY A 366 6.87 -4.28 -5.65
CA GLY A 366 8.16 -4.86 -6.03
C GLY A 366 8.50 -6.13 -5.26
N ASP A 367 8.03 -6.27 -4.03
CA ASP A 367 8.20 -7.51 -3.26
C ASP A 367 7.24 -8.59 -3.75
N TYR A 368 6.00 -8.22 -4.02
CA TYR A 368 4.97 -9.18 -4.39
C TYR A 368 5.15 -9.72 -5.82
N TYR A 369 5.42 -8.81 -6.78
CA TYR A 369 5.53 -9.15 -8.21
C TYR A 369 6.97 -9.20 -8.73
N GLY A 370 7.95 -8.79 -7.94
CA GLY A 370 9.34 -8.67 -8.36
C GLY A 370 9.69 -7.33 -9.01
N ILE A 371 10.98 -7.14 -9.25
CA ILE A 371 11.54 -5.96 -9.94
C ILE A 371 12.41 -6.46 -11.08
N PRO A 372 11.86 -6.62 -12.30
CA PRO A 372 12.58 -7.22 -13.43
C PRO A 372 13.88 -6.49 -13.79
N LYS A 373 13.91 -5.16 -13.68
CA LYS A 373 15.11 -4.37 -13.99
C LYS A 373 16.34 -4.80 -13.21
N TYR A 374 16.17 -5.24 -11.97
CA TYR A 374 17.26 -5.68 -11.10
C TYR A 374 17.27 -7.18 -10.87
N ASN A 375 16.54 -7.95 -11.67
CA ASN A 375 16.42 -9.41 -11.56
C ASN A 375 15.97 -9.86 -10.16
N ILE A 376 15.11 -9.07 -9.51
CA ILE A 376 14.53 -9.41 -8.21
C ILE A 376 13.27 -10.24 -8.46
N PRO A 377 13.24 -11.50 -8.02
CA PRO A 377 12.08 -12.36 -8.24
C PRO A 377 10.89 -11.97 -7.39
N ALA A 378 9.68 -12.31 -7.84
CA ALA A 378 8.47 -12.15 -7.07
C ALA A 378 8.50 -13.01 -5.80
N LEU A 379 8.05 -12.45 -4.68
CA LEU A 379 7.88 -13.18 -3.43
C LEU A 379 6.42 -13.59 -3.18
N LYS A 380 5.59 -13.55 -4.21
CA LYS A 380 4.15 -13.85 -4.14
C LYS A 380 3.89 -15.15 -3.37
N SER A 381 4.56 -16.23 -3.70
CA SER A 381 4.35 -17.55 -3.07
C SER A 381 4.67 -17.56 -1.57
N LYS A 382 5.57 -16.69 -1.13
CA LYS A 382 5.94 -16.55 0.30
C LYS A 382 5.06 -15.56 1.03
N LEU A 383 4.54 -14.55 0.34
CA LEU A 383 3.70 -13.52 0.94
C LEU A 383 2.22 -13.90 1.00
N ASP A 384 1.73 -14.70 0.05
CA ASP A 384 0.33 -15.15 0.04
C ASP A 384 -0.09 -15.84 1.34
N PRO A 385 0.68 -16.80 1.91
CA PRO A 385 0.33 -17.37 3.20
C PRO A 385 0.26 -16.36 4.34
N LEU A 386 1.12 -15.35 4.32
CA LEU A 386 1.12 -14.30 5.34
C LEU A 386 -0.09 -13.37 5.22
N LEU A 387 -0.50 -13.08 3.98
CA LEU A 387 -1.74 -12.32 3.72
C LEU A 387 -2.96 -13.10 4.18
N ILE A 388 -3.00 -14.41 3.93
CA ILE A 388 -4.06 -15.30 4.41
C ILE A 388 -4.06 -15.34 5.94
N ALA A 389 -2.88 -15.43 6.57
CA ALA A 389 -2.76 -15.40 8.03
C ALA A 389 -3.39 -14.13 8.61
N ARG A 390 -3.12 -12.97 8.00
CA ARG A 390 -3.74 -11.71 8.42
C ARG A 390 -5.24 -11.68 8.19
N ARG A 391 -5.68 -12.14 7.03
CA ARG A 391 -7.10 -12.14 6.65
C ARG A 391 -7.94 -13.02 7.57
N ASP A 392 -7.45 -14.22 7.91
CA ASP A 392 -8.26 -15.27 8.53
C ASP A 392 -7.90 -15.57 9.99
N TYR A 393 -6.67 -15.32 10.43
CA TYR A 393 -6.18 -15.84 11.72
C TYR A 393 -5.69 -14.78 12.70
N ALA A 394 -5.18 -13.66 12.24
CA ALA A 394 -4.54 -12.64 13.08
C ALA A 394 -5.56 -11.76 13.81
N TYR A 395 -6.30 -12.34 14.74
CA TYR A 395 -7.33 -11.67 15.51
C TYR A 395 -7.21 -12.02 17.00
N GLY A 396 -7.77 -11.15 17.84
CA GLY A 396 -7.84 -11.38 19.28
C GLY A 396 -6.59 -10.91 20.02
N THR A 397 -6.54 -11.23 21.31
CA THR A 397 -5.49 -10.78 22.23
C THR A 397 -4.11 -11.25 21.76
N GLN A 398 -3.15 -10.33 21.77
CA GLN A 398 -1.76 -10.61 21.41
C GLN A 398 -0.91 -10.86 22.65
N HIS A 399 -0.07 -11.88 22.60
CA HIS A 399 0.96 -12.15 23.60
C HIS A 399 2.33 -12.15 22.94
N ASP A 400 3.28 -11.46 23.54
CA ASP A 400 4.63 -11.30 23.00
C ASP A 400 5.65 -12.16 23.75
N TYR A 401 6.53 -12.80 22.99
CA TYR A 401 7.66 -13.62 23.48
C TYR A 401 8.93 -13.12 22.78
N ILE A 402 9.27 -11.85 23.07
CA ILE A 402 10.40 -11.14 22.47
C ILE A 402 11.53 -11.13 23.51
N ASP A 403 12.06 -12.31 23.81
CA ASP A 403 12.93 -12.60 24.94
C ASP A 403 14.27 -13.26 24.54
N SER A 404 14.51 -13.44 23.26
CA SER A 404 15.74 -14.03 22.71
C SER A 404 16.33 -13.13 21.63
N ALA A 405 17.66 -13.11 21.56
CA ALA A 405 18.37 -12.32 20.56
C ALA A 405 18.12 -12.81 19.12
N ASP A 406 17.76 -14.08 18.93
CA ASP A 406 17.52 -14.67 17.62
C ASP A 406 16.04 -14.98 17.39
N ILE A 407 15.46 -15.87 18.19
CA ILE A 407 14.08 -16.34 18.02
C ILE A 407 13.15 -15.43 18.82
N ILE A 408 12.25 -14.76 18.14
CA ILE A 408 11.14 -14.05 18.77
C ILE A 408 9.81 -14.60 18.27
N GLY A 409 8.80 -14.51 19.11
CA GLY A 409 7.47 -15.02 18.77
C GLY A 409 6.37 -14.14 19.35
N TRP A 410 5.18 -14.31 18.81
CA TRP A 410 3.95 -13.70 19.31
C TRP A 410 2.76 -14.58 18.96
N THR A 411 1.69 -14.42 19.71
CA THR A 411 0.45 -15.15 19.46
C THR A 411 -0.72 -14.22 19.39
N ARG A 412 -1.77 -14.67 18.73
CA ARG A 412 -3.09 -14.06 18.71
C ARG A 412 -4.09 -15.14 19.14
N GLU A 413 -4.97 -14.82 20.10
CA GLU A 413 -5.88 -15.85 20.64
C GLU A 413 -7.03 -16.21 19.70
N GLY A 414 -7.33 -15.35 18.73
CA GLY A 414 -8.53 -15.48 17.91
C GLY A 414 -9.75 -14.82 18.58
N VAL A 415 -10.82 -14.71 17.81
CA VAL A 415 -12.10 -14.19 18.27
C VAL A 415 -13.24 -15.09 17.80
N ALA A 416 -14.31 -15.14 18.58
CA ALA A 416 -15.47 -15.99 18.24
C ALA A 416 -16.14 -15.58 16.92
N GLU A 417 -16.15 -14.29 16.62
CA GLU A 417 -16.76 -13.72 15.41
C GLU A 417 -16.00 -14.09 14.13
N LYS A 418 -14.77 -14.58 14.26
CA LYS A 418 -13.95 -15.10 13.15
C LYS A 418 -13.59 -16.55 13.47
N ALA A 419 -14.39 -17.48 12.99
CA ALA A 419 -14.23 -18.90 13.28
C ALA A 419 -12.83 -19.38 12.90
N ASN A 420 -12.23 -20.22 13.79
CA ASN A 420 -10.89 -20.78 13.62
C ASN A 420 -9.76 -19.76 13.59
N SER A 421 -10.01 -18.52 13.99
CA SER A 421 -8.96 -17.51 14.12
C SER A 421 -8.04 -17.80 15.31
N GLY A 422 -6.89 -17.16 15.29
CA GLY A 422 -5.81 -17.39 16.24
C GLY A 422 -4.56 -17.91 15.53
N LEU A 423 -3.39 -17.54 16.04
CA LEU A 423 -2.12 -17.99 15.48
C LEU A 423 -0.98 -17.89 16.48
N ALA A 424 0.09 -18.62 16.19
CA ALA A 424 1.39 -18.48 16.84
C ALA A 424 2.46 -18.26 15.75
N ALA A 425 3.18 -17.16 15.83
CA ALA A 425 4.19 -16.78 14.86
C ALA A 425 5.58 -16.80 15.49
N LEU A 426 6.55 -17.30 14.75
CA LEU A 426 7.97 -17.29 15.12
C LEU A 426 8.78 -16.78 13.93
N ILE A 427 9.75 -15.94 14.23
CA ILE A 427 10.80 -15.52 13.28
C ILE A 427 12.16 -15.61 13.97
N THR A 428 13.20 -15.92 13.20
CA THR A 428 14.58 -15.94 13.69
C THR A 428 15.54 -15.48 12.60
N ASP A 429 16.52 -14.68 12.98
CA ASP A 429 17.63 -14.26 12.12
C ASP A 429 18.85 -15.17 12.23
N GLY A 430 18.83 -16.11 13.15
CA GLY A 430 19.91 -17.05 13.44
C GLY A 430 19.43 -18.50 13.44
N PRO A 431 19.91 -19.33 14.38
CA PRO A 431 19.50 -20.72 14.46
C PRO A 431 18.00 -20.91 14.67
N GLY A 432 17.48 -22.02 14.19
CA GLY A 432 16.13 -22.48 14.51
C GLY A 432 16.01 -22.97 15.94
N GLY A 433 14.78 -23.20 16.35
CA GLY A 433 14.48 -23.67 17.69
C GLY A 433 12.99 -23.68 17.97
N SER A 434 12.64 -23.60 19.25
CA SER A 434 11.25 -23.65 19.70
C SER A 434 10.98 -22.66 20.82
N LYS A 435 9.69 -22.32 21.00
CA LYS A 435 9.18 -21.56 22.12
C LYS A 435 7.86 -22.14 22.59
N TRP A 436 7.68 -22.21 23.91
CA TRP A 436 6.37 -22.41 24.48
C TRP A 436 5.62 -21.08 24.47
N MET A 437 4.44 -21.06 23.83
CA MET A 437 3.64 -19.86 23.72
C MET A 437 2.17 -20.18 23.99
N TYR A 438 1.48 -19.23 24.63
CA TYR A 438 0.05 -19.32 24.94
C TYR A 438 -0.78 -18.83 23.77
N VAL A 439 -1.69 -19.65 23.27
CA VAL A 439 -2.62 -19.29 22.19
C VAL A 439 -4.08 -19.15 22.66
N GLY A 440 -4.35 -19.46 23.92
CA GLY A 440 -5.69 -19.41 24.50
C GLY A 440 -6.25 -20.78 24.85
N LYS A 441 -6.97 -20.84 25.96
CA LYS A 441 -7.60 -22.10 26.42
C LYS A 441 -8.69 -22.62 25.46
N GLN A 442 -9.29 -21.75 24.67
CA GLN A 442 -10.26 -22.12 23.65
C GLN A 442 -9.65 -23.02 22.55
N HIS A 443 -8.33 -23.05 22.43
CA HIS A 443 -7.62 -23.90 21.49
C HIS A 443 -7.15 -25.23 22.10
N ALA A 444 -7.39 -25.48 23.37
CA ALA A 444 -6.95 -26.69 24.06
C ALA A 444 -7.38 -27.95 23.28
N GLY A 445 -6.43 -28.86 23.09
CA GLY A 445 -6.65 -30.11 22.35
C GLY A 445 -6.64 -29.97 20.83
N LYS A 446 -6.64 -28.77 20.29
CA LYS A 446 -6.56 -28.54 18.84
C LYS A 446 -5.15 -28.80 18.32
N THR A 447 -5.08 -29.24 17.07
CA THR A 447 -3.82 -29.37 16.34
C THR A 447 -3.58 -28.11 15.51
N PHE A 448 -2.39 -27.53 15.63
CA PHE A 448 -1.93 -26.42 14.79
C PHE A 448 -0.92 -26.92 13.77
N TYR A 449 -0.91 -26.31 12.59
CA TYR A 449 0.06 -26.57 11.53
C TYR A 449 0.66 -25.26 11.02
N ASP A 450 1.86 -25.33 10.40
CA ASP A 450 2.54 -24.16 9.85
C ASP A 450 1.93 -23.79 8.50
N LEU A 451 1.20 -22.67 8.47
CA LEU A 451 0.53 -22.16 7.26
C LEU A 451 1.53 -21.80 6.15
N THR A 452 2.76 -21.43 6.50
CA THR A 452 3.80 -21.10 5.51
C THR A 452 4.31 -22.36 4.79
N GLY A 453 4.10 -23.54 5.34
CA GLY A 453 4.62 -24.78 4.81
C GLY A 453 6.13 -24.98 5.01
N ASN A 454 6.82 -24.07 5.72
CA ASN A 454 8.24 -24.22 6.00
C ASN A 454 8.55 -25.42 6.92
N ARG A 455 7.59 -25.80 7.74
CA ARG A 455 7.64 -26.99 8.57
C ARG A 455 6.41 -27.86 8.31
N SER A 456 6.62 -29.18 8.36
CA SER A 456 5.57 -30.16 8.12
C SER A 456 5.01 -30.81 9.38
N ASP A 457 5.64 -30.59 10.54
CA ASP A 457 5.16 -31.08 11.82
C ASP A 457 3.91 -30.32 12.30
N THR A 458 3.25 -30.88 13.29
CA THR A 458 2.08 -30.28 13.92
C THR A 458 2.33 -30.05 15.40
N VAL A 459 1.55 -29.17 16.00
CA VAL A 459 1.61 -28.87 17.43
C VAL A 459 0.22 -29.08 18.02
N THR A 460 0.12 -29.91 19.06
CA THR A 460 -1.12 -30.09 19.82
C THR A 460 -1.11 -29.15 21.01
N ILE A 461 -2.15 -28.35 21.13
CA ILE A 461 -2.29 -27.40 22.23
C ILE A 461 -2.69 -28.14 23.51
N ASN A 462 -2.00 -27.91 24.61
CA ASN A 462 -2.29 -28.55 25.89
C ASN A 462 -3.57 -28.00 26.54
N ALA A 463 -3.96 -28.61 27.67
CA ALA A 463 -5.18 -28.23 28.38
C ALA A 463 -5.20 -26.78 28.87
N ASP A 464 -4.03 -26.18 29.08
CA ASP A 464 -3.87 -24.80 29.56
C ASP A 464 -3.79 -23.76 28.42
N GLY A 465 -3.86 -24.19 27.17
CA GLY A 465 -3.82 -23.32 26.00
C GLY A 465 -2.42 -22.99 25.49
N TRP A 466 -1.42 -23.81 25.84
CA TRP A 466 -0.02 -23.65 25.43
C TRP A 466 0.39 -24.69 24.39
N GLY A 467 1.31 -24.29 23.52
CA GLY A 467 1.96 -25.17 22.57
C GLY A 467 3.46 -24.87 22.47
N GLU A 468 4.25 -25.89 22.13
CA GLU A 468 5.66 -25.73 21.79
C GLU A 468 5.77 -25.59 20.27
N PHE A 469 5.96 -24.34 19.83
CA PHE A 469 6.02 -24.01 18.40
C PHE A 469 7.47 -23.89 17.95
N LYS A 470 7.75 -24.31 16.71
CA LYS A 470 9.10 -24.42 16.16
C LYS A 470 9.28 -23.53 14.94
N VAL A 471 10.52 -23.14 14.69
CA VAL A 471 10.92 -22.38 13.51
C VAL A 471 12.25 -22.88 12.99
N ASN A 472 12.42 -22.91 11.67
CA ASN A 472 13.71 -23.20 11.02
C ASN A 472 14.65 -22.00 11.14
N GLY A 473 15.96 -22.25 11.04
CA GLY A 473 16.96 -21.18 11.06
C GLY A 473 16.75 -20.16 9.94
N GLY A 474 16.92 -18.87 10.25
CA GLY A 474 16.77 -17.77 9.29
C GLY A 474 15.40 -17.74 8.60
N SER A 475 14.33 -18.09 9.28
CA SER A 475 13.04 -18.38 8.68
C SER A 475 11.87 -17.89 9.54
N VAL A 476 10.68 -18.18 9.08
CA VAL A 476 9.40 -17.86 9.69
C VAL A 476 8.52 -19.08 9.76
N SER A 477 7.70 -19.20 10.81
CA SER A 477 6.60 -20.15 10.88
C SER A 477 5.36 -19.46 11.44
N ILE A 478 4.20 -19.79 10.87
CA ILE A 478 2.90 -19.25 11.29
C ILE A 478 1.99 -20.44 11.55
N TRP A 479 1.76 -20.74 12.82
CA TRP A 479 0.98 -21.88 13.25
C TRP A 479 -0.47 -21.47 13.47
N VAL A 480 -1.37 -22.21 12.82
CA VAL A 480 -2.82 -21.93 12.82
C VAL A 480 -3.60 -23.21 13.09
N PRO A 481 -4.85 -23.10 13.62
CA PRO A 481 -5.66 -24.28 13.85
C PRO A 481 -5.89 -25.09 12.58
N LYS A 482 -5.62 -26.40 12.65
CA LYS A 482 -5.90 -27.33 11.57
C LYS A 482 -7.30 -27.90 11.77
N ILE A 483 -8.14 -27.80 10.72
CA ILE A 483 -9.49 -28.36 10.72
C ILE A 483 -9.41 -29.68 9.97
N SER A 484 -9.82 -30.78 10.60
CA SER A 484 -9.68 -32.16 10.05
C SER A 484 -10.98 -32.77 9.58
N THR A 485 -12.16 -32.28 10.03
CA THR A 485 -13.46 -32.84 9.67
C THR A 485 -14.08 -32.06 8.50
N THR A 486 -14.51 -32.79 7.47
CA THR A 486 -15.11 -32.20 6.28
C THR A 486 -16.63 -32.33 6.25
N SER A 487 -17.25 -31.41 5.50
CA SER A 487 -18.67 -31.44 5.12
C SER A 487 -18.74 -31.45 3.59
N GLN A 488 -19.65 -32.25 3.02
CA GLN A 488 -19.91 -32.27 1.57
C GLN A 488 -20.81 -31.09 1.20
N ILE A 489 -20.25 -30.06 0.55
CA ILE A 489 -21.00 -28.86 0.20
C ILE A 489 -21.37 -28.89 -1.27
N THR A 490 -22.68 -28.80 -1.53
CA THR A 490 -23.21 -28.68 -2.88
C THR A 490 -23.42 -27.21 -3.23
N PHE A 491 -22.67 -26.71 -4.19
CA PHE A 491 -22.84 -25.38 -4.77
C PHE A 491 -23.80 -25.49 -5.96
N THR A 492 -24.79 -24.60 -6.00
CA THR A 492 -25.72 -24.49 -7.11
C THR A 492 -25.82 -23.03 -7.55
N VAL A 493 -25.63 -22.79 -8.84
CA VAL A 493 -25.88 -21.47 -9.44
C VAL A 493 -26.90 -21.59 -10.54
N ASN A 494 -27.99 -20.84 -10.41
CA ASN A 494 -29.07 -20.77 -11.37
C ASN A 494 -28.83 -19.63 -12.36
N ASN A 495 -29.49 -19.70 -13.51
CA ASN A 495 -29.47 -18.65 -14.54
C ASN A 495 -28.05 -18.29 -15.05
N ALA A 496 -27.14 -19.25 -14.98
CA ALA A 496 -25.77 -19.10 -15.49
C ALA A 496 -25.71 -19.53 -16.95
N THR A 497 -26.20 -18.68 -17.85
CA THR A 497 -26.15 -18.94 -19.30
C THR A 497 -24.74 -18.85 -19.82
N THR A 498 -24.38 -19.74 -20.74
CA THR A 498 -23.05 -19.82 -21.36
C THR A 498 -23.17 -19.79 -22.87
N VAL A 499 -22.06 -19.44 -23.54
CA VAL A 499 -21.89 -19.66 -24.98
C VAL A 499 -21.09 -20.96 -25.20
N TRP A 500 -21.13 -21.49 -26.42
CA TRP A 500 -20.37 -22.70 -26.74
C TRP A 500 -18.89 -22.56 -26.38
N GLY A 501 -18.35 -23.56 -25.70
CA GLY A 501 -16.99 -23.59 -25.23
C GLY A 501 -16.78 -23.05 -23.81
N GLN A 502 -17.79 -22.43 -23.20
CA GLN A 502 -17.74 -22.00 -21.81
C GLN A 502 -18.34 -23.03 -20.87
N ASN A 503 -17.72 -23.17 -19.68
CA ASN A 503 -18.27 -23.84 -18.52
C ASN A 503 -18.31 -22.90 -17.33
N VAL A 504 -19.09 -23.26 -16.32
CA VAL A 504 -19.17 -22.52 -15.07
C VAL A 504 -18.31 -23.21 -14.02
N TYR A 505 -17.63 -22.41 -13.23
CA TYR A 505 -16.71 -22.84 -12.17
C TYR A 505 -17.01 -22.09 -10.89
N VAL A 506 -16.64 -22.69 -9.75
CA VAL A 506 -16.57 -21.99 -8.48
C VAL A 506 -15.10 -21.79 -8.11
N VAL A 507 -14.76 -20.59 -7.68
CA VAL A 507 -13.41 -20.19 -7.27
C VAL A 507 -13.48 -19.39 -5.99
N GLY A 508 -12.56 -19.62 -5.07
CA GLY A 508 -12.62 -18.95 -3.77
C GLY A 508 -11.28 -18.93 -3.04
N ASN A 509 -11.34 -18.44 -1.83
CA ASN A 509 -10.20 -18.06 -1.01
C ASN A 509 -9.48 -19.22 -0.30
N ILE A 510 -9.80 -20.44 -0.61
CA ILE A 510 -9.17 -21.65 -0.02
C ILE A 510 -8.62 -22.55 -1.11
N SER A 511 -7.70 -23.42 -0.75
CA SER A 511 -7.06 -24.32 -1.72
C SER A 511 -8.05 -25.23 -2.46
N GLN A 512 -9.07 -25.71 -1.78
CA GLN A 512 -10.13 -26.52 -2.38
C GLN A 512 -10.96 -25.77 -3.42
N LEU A 513 -10.91 -24.44 -3.41
CA LEU A 513 -11.58 -23.55 -4.37
C LEU A 513 -10.57 -22.78 -5.24
N GLY A 514 -9.32 -23.27 -5.31
CA GLY A 514 -8.30 -22.77 -6.22
C GLY A 514 -7.57 -21.50 -5.79
N ASN A 515 -7.74 -21.04 -4.55
CA ASN A 515 -7.07 -19.83 -4.04
C ASN A 515 -7.24 -18.61 -4.99
N TRP A 516 -8.45 -18.43 -5.48
CA TRP A 516 -8.81 -17.38 -6.43
C TRP A 516 -8.10 -17.43 -7.78
N ASP A 517 -7.39 -18.51 -8.08
CA ASP A 517 -6.80 -18.72 -9.39
C ASP A 517 -7.80 -19.41 -10.32
N PRO A 518 -8.26 -18.76 -11.40
CA PRO A 518 -9.19 -19.37 -12.34
C PRO A 518 -8.69 -20.69 -12.97
N VAL A 519 -7.37 -20.88 -13.05
CA VAL A 519 -6.78 -22.13 -13.56
C VAL A 519 -7.12 -23.31 -12.64
N HIS A 520 -7.22 -23.05 -11.34
CA HIS A 520 -7.51 -24.05 -10.30
C HIS A 520 -8.97 -24.01 -9.82
N ALA A 521 -9.83 -23.22 -10.48
CA ALA A 521 -11.26 -23.19 -10.16
C ALA A 521 -11.91 -24.57 -10.37
N VAL A 522 -12.92 -24.89 -9.57
CA VAL A 522 -13.60 -26.17 -9.64
C VAL A 522 -14.72 -26.12 -10.67
N GLN A 523 -14.66 -27.00 -11.66
CA GLN A 523 -15.66 -27.06 -12.72
C GLN A 523 -16.99 -27.57 -12.17
N MET A 524 -18.08 -26.93 -12.57
CA MET A 524 -19.45 -27.32 -12.26
C MET A 524 -20.06 -28.10 -13.41
N THR A 525 -21.15 -28.81 -13.13
CA THR A 525 -21.89 -29.62 -14.11
C THR A 525 -23.23 -28.96 -14.42
N PRO A 526 -23.64 -28.85 -15.69
CA PRO A 526 -24.93 -28.28 -16.07
C PRO A 526 -26.06 -29.29 -15.89
N SER A 527 -26.37 -29.65 -14.64
CA SER A 527 -27.35 -30.70 -14.32
C SER A 527 -28.72 -30.43 -14.89
N SER A 528 -29.10 -29.13 -14.99
CA SER A 528 -30.36 -28.68 -15.55
C SER A 528 -30.15 -27.26 -16.11
N TYR A 529 -29.43 -27.18 -17.23
CA TYR A 529 -29.06 -25.91 -17.85
C TYR A 529 -30.23 -24.92 -17.89
N PRO A 530 -30.05 -23.67 -17.48
CA PRO A 530 -28.82 -22.97 -17.10
C PRO A 530 -28.44 -23.05 -15.61
N THR A 531 -28.80 -24.12 -14.94
CA THR A 531 -28.42 -24.40 -13.55
C THR A 531 -27.18 -25.32 -13.53
N TRP A 532 -26.17 -24.93 -12.77
CA TRP A 532 -24.91 -25.65 -12.61
C TRP A 532 -24.70 -26.05 -11.16
N THR A 533 -24.16 -27.28 -10.94
CA THR A 533 -23.92 -27.80 -9.59
C THR A 533 -22.56 -28.47 -9.48
N VAL A 534 -22.01 -28.47 -8.27
CA VAL A 534 -20.85 -29.27 -7.89
C VAL A 534 -20.86 -29.50 -6.38
N THR A 535 -20.41 -30.70 -5.95
CA THR A 535 -20.23 -31.02 -4.55
C THR A 535 -18.75 -31.10 -4.23
N ILE A 536 -18.33 -30.37 -3.22
CA ILE A 536 -16.92 -30.22 -2.81
C ILE A 536 -16.80 -30.52 -1.32
N PRO A 537 -15.85 -31.40 -0.88
CA PRO A 537 -15.58 -31.59 0.53
C PRO A 537 -14.83 -30.35 1.08
N LEU A 538 -15.41 -29.67 2.05
CA LEU A 538 -14.85 -28.50 2.71
C LEU A 538 -14.76 -28.70 4.21
N LEU A 539 -13.80 -28.03 4.86
CA LEU A 539 -13.56 -28.16 6.29
C LEU A 539 -14.70 -27.54 7.09
N GLN A 540 -15.25 -28.29 8.05
CA GLN A 540 -16.35 -27.84 8.91
C GLN A 540 -15.96 -26.57 9.70
N GLY A 541 -16.90 -25.64 9.81
CA GLY A 541 -16.72 -24.39 10.54
C GLY A 541 -15.94 -23.31 9.80
N GLN A 542 -15.41 -23.61 8.61
CA GLN A 542 -14.61 -22.66 7.83
C GLN A 542 -15.50 -21.59 7.20
N ASN A 543 -15.06 -20.33 7.31
CA ASN A 543 -15.67 -19.22 6.57
C ASN A 543 -14.97 -19.12 5.23
N ILE A 544 -15.71 -19.21 4.14
CA ILE A 544 -15.18 -19.11 2.79
C ILE A 544 -15.74 -17.86 2.09
N GLN A 545 -14.92 -17.33 1.20
CA GLN A 545 -15.34 -16.34 0.22
C GLN A 545 -15.13 -16.92 -1.17
N PHE A 546 -16.08 -16.71 -2.06
CA PHE A 546 -16.03 -17.30 -3.40
C PHE A 546 -16.89 -16.52 -4.38
N LYS A 547 -16.70 -16.85 -5.67
CA LYS A 547 -17.54 -16.39 -6.78
C LYS A 547 -17.74 -17.53 -7.76
N PHE A 548 -18.78 -17.42 -8.57
CA PHE A 548 -18.91 -18.23 -9.77
C PHE A 548 -18.24 -17.47 -10.93
N ILE A 549 -17.61 -18.22 -11.83
CA ILE A 549 -16.98 -17.68 -13.03
C ILE A 549 -17.39 -18.52 -14.25
N LYS A 550 -17.36 -17.92 -15.43
CA LYS A 550 -17.47 -18.61 -16.71
C LYS A 550 -16.10 -18.59 -17.36
N LYS A 551 -15.65 -19.73 -17.84
CA LYS A 551 -14.33 -19.88 -18.42
C LYS A 551 -14.41 -20.73 -19.69
N ASP A 552 -13.73 -20.29 -20.77
CA ASP A 552 -13.61 -21.03 -22.01
C ASP A 552 -12.29 -21.82 -22.09
N SER A 553 -12.12 -22.61 -23.15
CA SER A 553 -10.93 -23.43 -23.37
C SER A 553 -9.67 -22.61 -23.66
N ALA A 554 -9.81 -21.35 -24.06
CA ALA A 554 -8.70 -20.43 -24.28
C ALA A 554 -8.25 -19.73 -22.99
N GLY A 555 -8.95 -19.97 -21.86
CA GLY A 555 -8.63 -19.35 -20.57
C GLY A 555 -9.25 -17.98 -20.34
N ASN A 556 -10.14 -17.53 -21.21
CA ASN A 556 -10.88 -16.29 -20.98
C ASN A 556 -11.87 -16.50 -19.83
N VAL A 557 -11.91 -15.56 -18.90
CA VAL A 557 -12.67 -15.66 -17.66
C VAL A 557 -13.66 -14.51 -17.56
N ILE A 558 -14.91 -14.82 -17.21
CA ILE A 558 -15.95 -13.85 -16.88
C ILE A 558 -16.30 -14.06 -15.41
N TRP A 559 -16.02 -13.06 -14.59
CA TRP A 559 -16.37 -13.05 -13.18
C TRP A 559 -17.79 -12.54 -12.97
N GLU A 560 -18.44 -13.00 -11.90
CA GLU A 560 -19.66 -12.35 -11.44
C GLU A 560 -19.37 -10.90 -11.08
N ASP A 561 -20.25 -10.00 -11.49
CA ASP A 561 -20.17 -8.56 -11.20
C ASP A 561 -20.93 -8.21 -9.93
N ILE A 562 -20.55 -8.83 -8.83
CA ILE A 562 -21.11 -8.65 -7.48
C ILE A 562 -19.98 -8.73 -6.45
N SER A 563 -20.27 -8.38 -5.20
CA SER A 563 -19.35 -8.64 -4.09
C SER A 563 -19.07 -10.13 -3.93
N ASN A 564 -17.97 -10.48 -3.26
CA ASN A 564 -17.69 -11.87 -2.94
C ASN A 564 -18.85 -12.50 -2.17
N ARG A 565 -19.21 -13.72 -2.56
CA ARG A 565 -20.14 -14.53 -1.80
C ARG A 565 -19.44 -15.06 -0.56
N THR A 566 -20.18 -15.16 0.53
CA THR A 566 -19.67 -15.70 1.80
C THR A 566 -20.51 -16.90 2.23
N TYR A 567 -19.84 -17.88 2.83
CA TYR A 567 -20.51 -19.08 3.36
C TYR A 567 -19.72 -19.64 4.52
N THR A 568 -20.42 -20.01 5.58
CA THR A 568 -19.80 -20.74 6.69
C THR A 568 -20.15 -22.21 6.53
N VAL A 569 -19.10 -23.04 6.39
CA VAL A 569 -19.27 -24.50 6.23
C VAL A 569 -19.87 -25.06 7.52
N PRO A 570 -21.02 -25.76 7.46
CA PRO A 570 -21.66 -26.29 8.67
C PRO A 570 -20.82 -27.38 9.34
N THR A 571 -21.06 -27.57 10.64
CA THR A 571 -20.47 -28.69 11.42
C THR A 571 -21.31 -29.97 11.27
N ALA A 572 -21.76 -30.26 10.07
CA ALA A 572 -22.60 -31.39 9.69
C ALA A 572 -21.93 -32.15 8.53
N ALA A 573 -22.40 -33.33 8.24
CA ALA A 573 -21.85 -34.18 7.15
C ALA A 573 -22.02 -33.54 5.77
N SER A 574 -23.03 -32.70 5.59
CA SER A 574 -23.31 -32.02 4.32
C SER A 574 -23.93 -30.65 4.52
N GLY A 575 -23.87 -29.82 3.48
CA GLY A 575 -24.49 -28.53 3.39
C GLY A 575 -24.70 -28.12 1.94
N ALA A 576 -25.36 -27.00 1.72
CA ALA A 576 -25.65 -26.49 0.38
C ALA A 576 -25.59 -24.97 0.33
N TYR A 577 -25.14 -24.45 -0.79
CA TYR A 577 -25.23 -23.02 -1.13
C TYR A 577 -25.85 -22.87 -2.51
N THR A 578 -26.96 -22.16 -2.58
CA THR A 578 -27.69 -21.92 -3.84
C THR A 578 -27.80 -20.42 -4.10
N ALA A 579 -27.51 -20.02 -5.33
CA ALA A 579 -27.56 -18.65 -5.77
C ALA A 579 -27.99 -18.55 -7.25
N SER A 580 -28.20 -17.34 -7.72
CA SER A 580 -28.37 -17.04 -9.15
C SER A 580 -27.20 -16.21 -9.64
N TRP A 581 -26.79 -16.40 -10.90
CA TRP A 581 -25.68 -15.67 -11.52
C TRP A 581 -25.89 -14.16 -11.41
N ASN A 582 -24.86 -13.46 -10.93
CA ASN A 582 -24.87 -12.00 -10.73
C ASN A 582 -25.94 -11.46 -9.78
N VAL A 583 -26.57 -12.30 -8.98
CA VAL A 583 -27.50 -11.88 -7.94
C VAL A 583 -26.83 -12.07 -6.57
N PRO A 584 -26.68 -10.99 -5.77
CA PRO A 584 -26.03 -11.06 -4.46
C PRO A 584 -26.70 -12.03 -3.48
#